data_01dd5140c53f33b26edd10c7e3fa770c
#
_entry.id   01dd5140c53f33b26edd10c7e3fa770c
#
_cell.length_a   1.000
_cell.length_b   1.000
_cell.length_c   1.000
_cell.angle_alpha   90.00
_cell.angle_beta   90.00
_cell.angle_gamma   90.00
#
_symmetry.space_group_name_H-M   'P 1'
#
loop_
_entity.id
_entity.type
_entity.pdbx_description
1 polymer ?
#
loop_
_entity_poly.entity_id
_entity_poly.type
_entity_poly.pdbx_seq_one_letter_code
_entity_poly.pdbx_strand_id
1 'polypeptide(L)'
;MKKKVSFPEAIIILLLLLLILGISVIKFGLMPEVPVLFTVCLLLFWLRIRGNDWSSIQDGIKEGIGVAIIPIFIFILIGALIGLWIKGSIIPSIMVLGFHLISGQFFVPSVFIVCSIVGLAIGSGFTTISTVGIALFGIGASMNANPALVAGAIISGAVFGDKMSPLSDSTNLSSAIAESELFAHIKNMMWSTIPAFVVSLILFWILGNSGSIDASKINHTVSILEHNFTITWWAIVPILLMLICAWRKIPAIPTLFLNIAVTVIMIFIQNPHQSITDLTNLIMNGFVAKTSDSSVNALLTRGGISSMMDTVGLIIATLSLGGLLMKFNIVQTAMEPLVEHLKKPGRLVITTILSGICINLFVGEQYLSVILPGRAFKQAYDRIGLHPLALSRVLEDGGSVINYLIPWGVAGSFAASTLGVPVLAFIPFTFFSLLSPLFSILSGVTGIGLKWQKNPKN
;
A
#
# COMPACT_ATOMS: atom_id res chain seq x y z
N MET A 1 8.98 36.39 18.77
CA MET A 1 9.74 35.77 17.66
C MET A 1 9.50 34.24 17.70
N LYS A 2 8.95 33.65 16.64
CA LYS A 2 8.81 32.19 16.54
C LYS A 2 10.20 31.55 16.53
N LYS A 3 10.55 30.77 17.56
CA LYS A 3 11.82 30.04 17.58
C LYS A 3 11.79 28.91 16.56
N LYS A 4 12.67 28.96 15.57
CA LYS A 4 12.88 27.82 14.66
C LYS A 4 13.24 26.58 15.45
N VAL A 5 12.79 25.43 15.02
CA VAL A 5 13.15 24.13 15.61
C VAL A 5 14.64 23.89 15.35
N SER A 6 15.41 23.58 16.36
CA SER A 6 16.83 23.22 16.21
C SER A 6 16.98 21.75 15.82
N PHE A 7 18.12 21.37 15.24
CA PHE A 7 18.40 19.98 14.86
C PHE A 7 18.26 18.99 16.03
N PRO A 8 18.84 19.24 17.23
CA PRO A 8 18.66 18.32 18.36
C PRO A 8 17.20 18.17 18.78
N GLU A 9 16.45 19.28 18.79
CA GLU A 9 15.01 19.23 19.11
C GLU A 9 14.23 18.40 18.09
N ALA A 10 14.50 18.58 16.79
CA ALA A 10 13.85 17.81 15.74
C ALA A 10 14.09 16.30 15.92
N ILE A 11 15.33 15.91 16.16
CA ILE A 11 15.70 14.50 16.40
C ILE A 11 15.01 13.94 17.64
N ILE A 12 15.01 14.69 18.77
CA ILE A 12 14.36 14.26 20.01
C ILE A 12 12.86 14.05 19.79
N ILE A 13 12.19 14.97 19.10
CA ILE A 13 10.76 14.85 18.80
C ILE A 13 10.51 13.59 17.96
N LEU A 14 11.22 13.40 16.86
CA LEU A 14 11.04 12.27 15.96
C LEU A 14 11.31 10.93 16.68
N LEU A 15 12.35 10.87 17.52
CA LEU A 15 12.63 9.67 18.31
C LEU A 15 11.56 9.40 19.36
N LEU A 16 11.04 10.42 20.06
CA LEU A 16 9.94 10.26 21.00
C LEU A 16 8.67 9.77 20.33
N LEU A 17 8.31 10.32 19.15
CA LEU A 17 7.17 9.86 18.37
C LEU A 17 7.30 8.40 18.00
N LEU A 18 8.46 7.98 17.45
CA LEU A 18 8.72 6.57 17.12
C LEU A 18 8.65 5.66 18.34
N LEU A 19 9.19 6.12 19.46
CA LEU A 19 9.22 5.35 20.69
C LEU A 19 7.79 5.14 21.24
N ILE A 20 6.96 6.19 21.23
CA ILE A 20 5.56 6.11 21.65
C ILE A 20 4.79 5.16 20.70
N LEU A 21 4.86 5.37 19.39
CA LEU A 21 4.15 4.56 18.41
C LEU A 21 4.65 3.10 18.43
N GLY A 22 5.96 2.90 18.41
CA GLY A 22 6.56 1.57 18.39
C GLY A 22 6.23 0.76 19.66
N ILE A 23 6.37 1.34 20.84
CA ILE A 23 6.03 0.65 22.09
C ILE A 23 4.53 0.37 22.16
N SER A 24 3.68 1.35 21.84
CA SER A 24 2.23 1.19 21.92
C SER A 24 1.71 0.12 20.96
N VAL A 25 2.14 0.17 19.70
CA VAL A 25 1.62 -0.75 18.67
C VAL A 25 2.32 -2.11 18.72
N ILE A 26 3.67 -2.12 18.83
CA ILE A 26 4.43 -3.38 18.70
C ILE A 26 4.46 -4.15 20.03
N LYS A 27 4.71 -3.47 21.16
CA LYS A 27 4.85 -4.14 22.45
C LYS A 27 3.51 -4.37 23.14
N PHE A 28 2.61 -3.37 23.13
CA PHE A 28 1.32 -3.46 23.80
C PHE A 28 0.19 -3.92 22.88
N GLY A 29 0.39 -4.02 21.56
CA GLY A 29 -0.62 -4.45 20.61
C GLY A 29 -1.83 -3.51 20.52
N LEU A 30 -1.65 -2.22 20.84
CA LEU A 30 -2.73 -1.24 20.77
C LEU A 30 -3.11 -0.96 19.31
N MET A 31 -4.38 -0.67 19.08
CA MET A 31 -4.86 -0.17 17.80
C MET A 31 -4.16 1.16 17.48
N PRO A 32 -3.58 1.34 16.28
CA PRO A 32 -2.70 2.46 15.96
C PRO A 32 -3.35 3.84 16.10
N GLU A 33 -4.68 3.93 15.96
CA GLU A 33 -5.44 5.19 16.01
C GLU A 33 -5.20 5.94 17.31
N VAL A 34 -5.23 5.24 18.44
CA VAL A 34 -5.11 5.85 19.77
C VAL A 34 -3.71 6.40 20.02
N PRO A 35 -2.62 5.64 19.82
CA PRO A 35 -1.25 6.16 19.96
C PRO A 35 -0.95 7.31 18.98
N VAL A 36 -1.46 7.26 17.75
CA VAL A 36 -1.26 8.34 16.78
C VAL A 36 -1.96 9.60 17.23
N LEU A 37 -3.23 9.55 17.64
CA LEU A 37 -3.96 10.70 18.18
C LEU A 37 -3.27 11.27 19.44
N PHE A 38 -2.79 10.41 20.32
CA PHE A 38 -2.03 10.84 21.50
C PHE A 38 -0.76 11.61 21.11
N THR A 39 -0.01 11.11 20.13
CA THR A 39 1.18 11.79 19.60
C THR A 39 0.85 13.12 18.93
N VAL A 40 -0.25 13.20 18.19
CA VAL A 40 -0.74 14.47 17.63
C VAL A 40 -1.01 15.47 18.77
N CYS A 41 -1.75 15.05 19.82
CA CYS A 41 -2.03 15.90 20.97
C CYS A 41 -0.73 16.41 21.66
N LEU A 42 0.23 15.53 21.90
CA LEU A 42 1.52 15.93 22.50
C LEU A 42 2.24 16.97 21.63
N LEU A 43 2.27 16.76 20.31
CA LEU A 43 2.92 17.68 19.39
C LEU A 43 2.19 19.03 19.32
N LEU A 44 0.84 19.05 19.35
CA LEU A 44 0.03 20.27 19.40
C LEU A 44 0.39 21.14 20.62
N PHE A 45 0.42 20.52 21.81
CA PHE A 45 0.74 21.24 23.05
C PHE A 45 2.19 21.72 23.06
N TRP A 46 3.13 20.89 22.59
CA TRP A 46 4.53 21.28 22.47
C TRP A 46 4.70 22.50 21.53
N LEU A 47 4.05 22.49 20.36
CA LEU A 47 4.05 23.60 19.41
C LEU A 47 3.45 24.87 20.03
N ARG A 48 2.38 24.72 20.82
CA ARG A 48 1.74 25.83 21.51
C ARG A 48 2.65 26.46 22.57
N ILE A 49 3.31 25.65 23.37
CA ILE A 49 4.30 26.08 24.40
C ILE A 49 5.46 26.84 23.73
N ARG A 50 5.83 26.47 22.51
CA ARG A 50 6.86 27.18 21.73
C ARG A 50 6.39 28.51 21.15
N GLY A 51 5.17 28.93 21.41
CA GLY A 51 4.64 30.23 21.02
C GLY A 51 4.02 30.27 19.63
N ASN A 52 3.71 29.10 19.03
CA ASN A 52 2.94 29.07 17.80
C ASN A 52 1.46 29.33 18.09
N ASP A 53 0.79 30.06 17.24
CA ASP A 53 -0.63 30.35 17.33
C ASP A 53 -1.48 29.14 16.89
N TRP A 54 -2.67 29.02 17.48
CA TRP A 54 -3.59 27.93 17.15
C TRP A 54 -3.96 27.88 15.69
N SER A 55 -4.09 29.03 15.03
CA SER A 55 -4.37 29.10 13.59
C SER A 55 -3.30 28.39 12.76
N SER A 56 -2.00 28.70 12.99
CA SER A 56 -0.89 28.04 12.29
C SER A 56 -0.84 26.54 12.57
N ILE A 57 -1.18 26.11 13.80
CA ILE A 57 -1.24 24.68 14.17
C ILE A 57 -2.38 24.01 13.41
N GLN A 58 -3.57 24.60 13.40
CA GLN A 58 -4.72 24.08 12.66
C GLN A 58 -4.46 24.01 11.15
N ASP A 59 -3.75 24.99 10.59
CA ASP A 59 -3.37 24.99 9.17
C ASP A 59 -2.42 23.83 8.85
N GLY A 60 -1.50 23.47 9.77
CA GLY A 60 -0.67 22.28 9.60
C GLY A 60 -1.49 20.99 9.53
N ILE A 61 -2.51 20.85 10.38
CA ILE A 61 -3.46 19.71 10.33
C ILE A 61 -4.22 19.70 8.99
N LYS A 62 -4.79 20.85 8.58
CA LYS A 62 -5.54 20.96 7.30
C LYS A 62 -4.67 20.61 6.10
N GLU A 63 -3.44 21.10 6.05
CA GLU A 63 -2.49 20.79 4.97
C GLU A 63 -2.18 19.29 4.93
N GLY A 64 -1.99 18.66 6.10
CA GLY A 64 -1.77 17.22 6.18
C GLY A 64 -2.98 16.42 5.72
N ILE A 65 -4.18 16.72 6.23
CA ILE A 65 -5.42 16.04 5.84
C ILE A 65 -5.75 16.27 4.36
N GLY A 66 -5.39 17.43 3.80
CA GLY A 66 -5.62 17.75 2.39
C GLY A 66 -5.05 16.71 1.42
N VAL A 67 -3.94 16.08 1.78
CA VAL A 67 -3.33 14.98 1.00
C VAL A 67 -4.15 13.70 1.07
N ALA A 68 -4.94 13.52 2.14
CA ALA A 68 -5.73 12.32 2.38
C ALA A 68 -7.06 12.26 1.62
N ILE A 69 -7.57 13.36 1.10
CA ILE A 69 -8.93 13.43 0.54
C ILE A 69 -9.15 12.37 -0.54
N ILE A 70 -8.25 12.23 -1.49
CA ILE A 70 -8.36 11.24 -2.58
C ILE A 70 -8.27 9.79 -2.05
N PRO A 71 -7.25 9.41 -1.25
CA PRO A 71 -7.21 8.10 -0.59
C PRO A 71 -8.48 7.76 0.21
N ILE A 72 -9.00 8.70 1.01
CA ILE A 72 -10.21 8.47 1.79
C ILE A 72 -11.40 8.13 0.89
N PHE A 73 -11.60 8.87 -0.19
CA PHE A 73 -12.66 8.56 -1.17
C PHE A 73 -12.48 7.16 -1.77
N ILE A 74 -11.26 6.80 -2.14
CA ILE A 74 -10.95 5.47 -2.68
C ILE A 74 -11.31 4.38 -1.65
N PHE A 75 -10.97 4.55 -0.38
CA PHE A 75 -11.26 3.54 0.65
C PHE A 75 -12.76 3.39 0.90
N ILE A 76 -13.51 4.48 0.93
CA ILE A 76 -14.98 4.46 1.03
C ILE A 76 -15.58 3.64 -0.13
N LEU A 77 -15.15 3.91 -1.35
CA LEU A 77 -15.62 3.22 -2.56
C LEU A 77 -15.21 1.76 -2.58
N ILE A 78 -13.99 1.43 -2.15
CA ILE A 78 -13.51 0.04 -2.04
C ILE A 78 -14.34 -0.73 -1.01
N GLY A 79 -14.63 -0.14 0.15
CA GLY A 79 -15.50 -0.76 1.15
C GLY A 79 -16.86 -1.13 0.56
N ALA A 80 -17.50 -0.20 -0.14
CA ALA A 80 -18.76 -0.44 -0.84
C ALA A 80 -18.64 -1.53 -1.91
N LEU A 81 -17.57 -1.48 -2.72
CA LEU A 81 -17.33 -2.41 -3.82
C LEU A 81 -17.15 -3.85 -3.35
N ILE A 82 -16.41 -4.08 -2.26
CA ILE A 82 -16.17 -5.42 -1.71
C ILE A 82 -17.50 -6.09 -1.36
N GLY A 83 -18.38 -5.41 -0.62
CA GLY A 83 -19.71 -5.94 -0.27
C GLY A 83 -20.55 -6.28 -1.49
N LEU A 84 -20.55 -5.40 -2.50
CA LEU A 84 -21.26 -5.60 -3.76
C LEU A 84 -20.67 -6.76 -4.58
N TRP A 85 -19.35 -6.90 -4.63
CA TRP A 85 -18.69 -7.99 -5.37
C TRP A 85 -18.96 -9.36 -4.75
N ILE A 86 -19.12 -9.44 -3.43
CA ILE A 86 -19.53 -10.69 -2.78
C ILE A 86 -20.99 -10.97 -3.09
N LYS A 87 -21.90 -10.00 -2.93
CA LYS A 87 -23.33 -10.14 -3.22
C LYS A 87 -23.62 -10.48 -4.67
N GLY A 88 -22.91 -9.83 -5.60
CA GLY A 88 -23.00 -10.08 -7.05
C GLY A 88 -22.29 -11.35 -7.50
N SER A 89 -21.83 -12.18 -6.55
CA SER A 89 -21.13 -13.45 -6.82
C SER A 89 -19.81 -13.30 -7.61
N ILE A 90 -19.23 -12.10 -7.65
CA ILE A 90 -17.98 -11.83 -8.38
C ILE A 90 -16.82 -12.49 -7.64
N ILE A 91 -16.63 -12.17 -6.34
CA ILE A 91 -15.59 -12.80 -5.52
C ILE A 91 -15.76 -14.31 -5.43
N PRO A 92 -16.96 -14.86 -5.11
CA PRO A 92 -17.20 -16.30 -5.13
C PRO A 92 -16.86 -16.98 -6.46
N SER A 93 -17.25 -16.37 -7.58
CA SER A 93 -16.93 -16.93 -8.91
C SER A 93 -15.44 -16.96 -9.20
N ILE A 94 -14.70 -15.88 -8.85
CA ILE A 94 -13.24 -15.85 -9.01
C ILE A 94 -12.58 -16.92 -8.14
N MET A 95 -13.07 -17.13 -6.91
CA MET A 95 -12.56 -18.18 -6.04
C MET A 95 -12.76 -19.56 -6.66
N VAL A 96 -13.96 -19.91 -7.12
CA VAL A 96 -14.24 -21.20 -7.76
C VAL A 96 -13.40 -21.41 -9.02
N LEU A 97 -13.32 -20.39 -9.90
CA LEU A 97 -12.49 -20.45 -11.11
C LEU A 97 -11.00 -20.59 -10.77
N GLY A 98 -10.54 -19.87 -9.73
CA GLY A 98 -9.16 -19.93 -9.26
C GLY A 98 -8.78 -21.31 -8.75
N PHE A 99 -9.66 -22.01 -8.04
CA PHE A 99 -9.42 -23.38 -7.57
C PHE A 99 -9.19 -24.38 -8.71
N HIS A 100 -9.85 -24.20 -9.84
CA HIS A 100 -9.66 -25.05 -11.02
C HIS A 100 -8.39 -24.76 -11.80
N LEU A 101 -7.87 -23.54 -11.71
CA LEU A 101 -6.71 -23.08 -12.50
C LEU A 101 -5.38 -23.19 -11.76
N ILE A 102 -5.40 -23.11 -10.44
CA ILE A 102 -4.17 -23.01 -9.64
C ILE A 102 -3.89 -24.34 -8.95
N SER A 103 -2.78 -24.98 -9.34
CA SER A 103 -2.25 -26.14 -8.63
C SER A 103 -1.83 -25.70 -7.23
N GLY A 104 -2.29 -26.42 -6.21
CA GLY A 104 -2.04 -26.05 -4.84
C GLY A 104 -0.57 -25.98 -4.45
N GLN A 105 0.28 -26.81 -5.04
CA GLN A 105 1.72 -26.85 -4.79
C GLN A 105 2.43 -25.54 -5.21
N PHE A 106 1.87 -24.82 -6.18
CA PHE A 106 2.39 -23.54 -6.67
C PHE A 106 1.47 -22.37 -6.31
N PHE A 107 0.55 -22.54 -5.35
CA PHE A 107 -0.43 -21.52 -5.02
C PHE A 107 0.19 -20.18 -4.64
N VAL A 108 1.06 -20.15 -3.64
CA VAL A 108 1.64 -18.88 -3.12
C VAL A 108 2.48 -18.15 -4.18
N PRO A 109 3.41 -18.80 -4.92
CA PRO A 109 4.10 -18.13 -6.01
C PRO A 109 3.15 -17.67 -7.13
N SER A 110 2.08 -18.42 -7.43
CA SER A 110 1.06 -17.99 -8.41
C SER A 110 0.32 -16.74 -7.94
N VAL A 111 -0.04 -16.65 -6.67
CA VAL A 111 -0.63 -15.44 -6.06
C VAL A 111 0.26 -14.22 -6.28
N PHE A 112 1.56 -14.36 -6.01
CA PHE A 112 2.54 -13.29 -6.24
C PHE A 112 2.57 -12.86 -7.71
N ILE A 113 2.64 -13.81 -8.65
CA ILE A 113 2.69 -13.52 -10.10
C ILE A 113 1.39 -12.85 -10.56
N VAL A 114 0.23 -13.39 -10.19
CA VAL A 114 -1.08 -12.86 -10.59
C VAL A 114 -1.26 -11.43 -10.07
N CYS A 115 -0.97 -11.18 -8.79
CA CYS A 115 -1.04 -9.83 -8.24
C CYS A 115 -0.03 -8.88 -8.90
N SER A 116 1.14 -9.38 -9.31
CA SER A 116 2.14 -8.60 -10.05
C SER A 116 1.63 -8.16 -11.43
N ILE A 117 1.03 -9.08 -12.18
CA ILE A 117 0.48 -8.80 -13.52
C ILE A 117 -0.70 -7.83 -13.43
N VAL A 118 -1.63 -8.09 -12.51
CA VAL A 118 -2.81 -7.25 -12.30
C VAL A 118 -2.42 -5.85 -11.81
N GLY A 119 -1.51 -5.79 -10.85
CA GLY A 119 -0.96 -4.53 -10.33
C GLY A 119 -0.27 -3.70 -11.41
N LEU A 120 0.51 -4.36 -12.28
CA LEU A 120 1.15 -3.71 -13.43
C LEU A 120 0.11 -3.13 -14.42
N ALA A 121 -0.96 -3.86 -14.67
CA ALA A 121 -2.00 -3.45 -15.59
C ALA A 121 -2.86 -2.29 -15.03
N ILE A 122 -3.16 -2.31 -13.72
CA ILE A 122 -3.99 -1.30 -13.05
C ILE A 122 -3.17 -0.08 -12.61
N GLY A 123 -1.92 -0.29 -12.18
CA GLY A 123 -1.07 0.77 -11.64
C GLY A 123 -1.50 1.24 -10.25
N SER A 124 -2.06 0.33 -9.44
CA SER A 124 -2.49 0.65 -8.06
C SER A 124 -2.40 -0.59 -7.17
N GLY A 125 -1.54 -0.53 -6.16
CA GLY A 125 -1.44 -1.57 -5.15
C GLY A 125 -2.71 -1.71 -4.33
N PHE A 126 -3.35 -0.61 -3.96
CA PHE A 126 -4.62 -0.60 -3.23
C PHE A 126 -5.73 -1.35 -3.98
N THR A 127 -5.90 -1.03 -5.26
CA THR A 127 -6.91 -1.66 -6.10
C THR A 127 -6.62 -3.15 -6.31
N THR A 128 -5.37 -3.53 -6.52
CA THR A 128 -4.96 -4.92 -6.69
C THR A 128 -5.25 -5.74 -5.45
N ILE A 129 -4.91 -5.24 -4.24
CA ILE A 129 -5.16 -5.92 -2.97
C ILE A 129 -6.66 -6.09 -2.73
N SER A 130 -7.45 -5.02 -2.94
CA SER A 130 -8.89 -5.02 -2.66
C SER A 130 -9.75 -5.78 -3.68
N THR A 131 -9.19 -6.17 -4.80
CA THR A 131 -9.91 -6.90 -5.87
C THR A 131 -9.41 -8.34 -5.97
N VAL A 132 -8.43 -8.57 -6.81
CA VAL A 132 -7.86 -9.90 -7.02
C VAL A 132 -7.20 -10.44 -5.74
N GLY A 133 -6.58 -9.56 -4.94
CA GLY A 133 -5.93 -9.93 -3.69
C GLY A 133 -6.90 -10.59 -2.70
N ILE A 134 -8.09 -10.01 -2.48
CA ILE A 134 -9.10 -10.60 -1.58
C ILE A 134 -9.56 -11.98 -2.09
N ALA A 135 -9.81 -12.11 -3.39
CA ALA A 135 -10.24 -13.37 -3.98
C ALA A 135 -9.17 -14.47 -3.79
N LEU A 136 -7.90 -14.15 -4.09
CA LEU A 136 -6.79 -15.07 -3.90
C LEU A 136 -6.53 -15.37 -2.41
N PHE A 137 -6.72 -14.39 -1.54
CA PHE A 137 -6.65 -14.60 -0.09
C PHE A 137 -7.70 -15.60 0.38
N GLY A 138 -8.91 -15.49 -0.17
CA GLY A 138 -10.00 -16.43 0.07
C GLY A 138 -9.66 -17.85 -0.34
N ILE A 139 -9.06 -18.02 -1.52
CA ILE A 139 -8.57 -19.31 -2.00
C ILE A 139 -7.53 -19.88 -1.00
N GLY A 140 -6.55 -19.08 -0.59
CA GLY A 140 -5.53 -19.49 0.36
C GLY A 140 -6.09 -19.92 1.71
N ALA A 141 -7.08 -19.19 2.23
CA ALA A 141 -7.77 -19.54 3.48
C ALA A 141 -8.47 -20.90 3.38
N SER A 142 -9.17 -21.16 2.27
CA SER A 142 -9.83 -22.44 2.02
C SER A 142 -8.85 -23.61 1.87
N MET A 143 -7.65 -23.33 1.37
CA MET A 143 -6.54 -24.30 1.27
C MET A 143 -5.78 -24.49 2.59
N ASN A 144 -6.18 -23.82 3.66
CA ASN A 144 -5.47 -23.80 4.94
C ASN A 144 -4.02 -23.30 4.82
N ALA A 145 -3.73 -22.46 3.81
CA ALA A 145 -2.44 -21.83 3.65
C ALA A 145 -2.18 -20.81 4.78
N ASN A 146 -0.91 -20.60 5.13
CA ASN A 146 -0.55 -19.60 6.14
C ASN A 146 -1.06 -18.20 5.72
N PRO A 147 -2.01 -17.59 6.46
CA PRO A 147 -2.61 -16.31 6.05
C PRO A 147 -1.60 -15.17 5.91
N ALA A 148 -0.58 -15.14 6.77
CA ALA A 148 0.46 -14.11 6.72
C ALA A 148 1.34 -14.25 5.47
N LEU A 149 1.67 -15.48 5.06
CA LEU A 149 2.44 -15.77 3.85
C LEU A 149 1.64 -15.39 2.59
N VAL A 150 0.35 -15.75 2.55
CA VAL A 150 -0.54 -15.40 1.42
C VAL A 150 -0.71 -13.88 1.33
N ALA A 151 -0.97 -13.20 2.45
CA ALA A 151 -1.03 -11.74 2.49
C ALA A 151 0.28 -11.09 2.01
N GLY A 152 1.43 -11.63 2.46
CA GLY A 152 2.75 -11.19 2.01
C GLY A 152 2.96 -11.35 0.51
N ALA A 153 2.49 -12.44 -0.09
CA ALA A 153 2.56 -12.68 -1.53
C ALA A 153 1.67 -11.70 -2.32
N ILE A 154 0.43 -11.47 -1.86
CA ILE A 154 -0.50 -10.51 -2.45
C ILE A 154 0.10 -9.09 -2.42
N ILE A 155 0.55 -8.64 -1.26
CA ILE A 155 1.13 -7.31 -1.06
C ILE A 155 2.40 -7.15 -1.91
N SER A 156 3.30 -8.14 -1.87
CA SER A 156 4.53 -8.12 -2.68
C SER A 156 4.23 -8.01 -4.17
N GLY A 157 3.24 -8.76 -4.68
CA GLY A 157 2.82 -8.70 -6.08
C GLY A 157 2.17 -7.37 -6.43
N ALA A 158 1.28 -6.87 -5.58
CA ALA A 158 0.62 -5.59 -5.77
C ALA A 158 1.62 -4.42 -5.80
N VAL A 159 2.59 -4.41 -4.88
CA VAL A 159 3.65 -3.39 -4.82
C VAL A 159 4.58 -3.48 -6.02
N PHE A 160 4.97 -4.69 -6.46
CA PHE A 160 5.75 -4.86 -7.69
C PHE A 160 5.02 -4.29 -8.90
N GLY A 161 3.74 -4.65 -9.06
CA GLY A 161 2.93 -4.21 -10.19
C GLY A 161 2.74 -2.69 -10.19
N ASP A 162 2.40 -2.12 -9.05
CA ASP A 162 2.26 -0.67 -8.86
C ASP A 162 3.58 0.04 -9.23
N LYS A 163 4.70 -0.35 -8.64
CA LYS A 163 6.03 0.20 -8.89
C LYS A 163 6.43 0.19 -10.37
N MET A 164 6.09 -0.86 -11.11
CA MET A 164 6.50 -1.03 -12.51
C MET A 164 5.50 -0.49 -13.52
N SER A 165 4.35 -0.03 -13.08
CA SER A 165 3.30 0.50 -13.94
C SER A 165 3.54 1.96 -14.33
N PRO A 166 3.45 2.30 -15.63
CA PRO A 166 3.43 3.70 -16.05
C PRO A 166 2.15 4.44 -15.63
N LEU A 167 1.13 3.73 -15.16
CA LEU A 167 -0.12 4.29 -14.67
C LEU A 167 -0.08 4.59 -13.16
N SER A 168 0.96 4.14 -12.46
CA SER A 168 1.11 4.34 -11.01
C SER A 168 1.40 5.80 -10.66
N ASP A 169 0.65 6.30 -9.67
CA ASP A 169 0.83 7.65 -9.15
C ASP A 169 2.21 7.81 -8.49
N SER A 170 2.70 6.80 -7.75
CA SER A 170 4.00 6.86 -7.07
C SER A 170 5.16 6.87 -8.06
N THR A 171 5.09 6.05 -9.11
CA THR A 171 6.10 5.99 -10.18
C THR A 171 6.16 7.29 -10.96
N ASN A 172 4.99 7.88 -11.29
CA ASN A 172 4.91 9.19 -11.92
C ASN A 172 5.48 10.29 -11.02
N LEU A 173 5.13 10.27 -9.72
CA LEU A 173 5.62 11.24 -8.75
C LEU A 173 7.14 11.16 -8.58
N SER A 174 7.69 9.97 -8.41
CA SER A 174 9.14 9.77 -8.24
C SER A 174 9.93 10.26 -9.45
N SER A 175 9.42 10.00 -10.67
CA SER A 175 10.02 10.50 -11.89
C SER A 175 9.94 12.02 -12.00
N ALA A 176 8.80 12.62 -11.66
CA ALA A 176 8.59 14.06 -11.68
C ALA A 176 9.46 14.82 -10.68
N ILE A 177 9.55 14.32 -9.43
CA ILE A 177 10.38 14.95 -8.38
C ILE A 177 11.87 14.91 -8.73
N ALA A 178 12.33 13.82 -9.34
CA ALA A 178 13.70 13.71 -9.80
C ALA A 178 13.95 14.41 -11.14
N GLU A 179 12.91 14.92 -11.82
CA GLU A 179 12.97 15.49 -13.19
C GLU A 179 13.55 14.49 -14.20
N SER A 180 13.08 13.25 -14.15
CA SER A 180 13.46 12.18 -15.06
C SER A 180 12.32 11.79 -16.00
N GLU A 181 12.64 11.24 -17.16
CA GLU A 181 11.64 10.72 -18.09
C GLU A 181 11.06 9.41 -17.55
N LEU A 182 9.73 9.25 -17.60
CA LEU A 182 8.99 8.17 -16.97
C LEU A 182 9.43 6.77 -17.42
N PHE A 183 9.50 6.51 -18.72
CA PHE A 183 9.85 5.19 -19.22
C PHE A 183 11.35 4.86 -18.99
N ALA A 184 12.21 5.87 -19.02
CA ALA A 184 13.60 5.71 -18.63
C ALA A 184 13.73 5.41 -17.12
N HIS A 185 12.88 6.02 -16.28
CA HIS A 185 12.78 5.73 -14.86
C HIS A 185 12.35 4.27 -14.63
N ILE A 186 11.25 3.82 -15.26
CA ILE A 186 10.78 2.42 -15.16
C ILE A 186 11.89 1.46 -15.59
N LYS A 187 12.57 1.73 -16.72
CA LYS A 187 13.69 0.91 -17.17
C LYS A 187 14.86 0.90 -16.17
N ASN A 188 15.15 2.04 -15.54
CA ASN A 188 16.22 2.11 -14.55
C ASN A 188 15.87 1.41 -13.23
N MET A 189 14.60 1.39 -12.85
CA MET A 189 14.12 0.64 -11.67
C MET A 189 14.34 -0.87 -11.79
N MET A 190 14.42 -1.42 -13.00
CA MET A 190 14.66 -2.86 -13.21
C MET A 190 15.90 -3.38 -12.50
N TRP A 191 16.91 -2.54 -12.26
CA TRP A 191 18.13 -2.93 -11.54
C TRP A 191 17.89 -3.33 -10.06
N SER A 192 16.91 -2.77 -9.39
CA SER A 192 16.51 -3.19 -8.04
C SER A 192 15.32 -4.16 -8.09
N THR A 193 14.41 -3.95 -9.03
CA THR A 193 13.12 -4.64 -9.11
C THR A 193 13.24 -6.07 -9.60
N ILE A 194 14.00 -6.34 -10.66
CA ILE A 194 14.13 -7.70 -11.22
C ILE A 194 14.80 -8.66 -10.22
N PRO A 195 15.94 -8.32 -9.59
CA PRO A 195 16.53 -9.18 -8.58
C PRO A 195 15.59 -9.41 -7.38
N ALA A 196 14.91 -8.35 -6.91
CA ALA A 196 13.94 -8.46 -5.81
C ALA A 196 12.77 -9.38 -6.19
N PHE A 197 12.24 -9.27 -7.41
CA PHE A 197 11.16 -10.11 -7.91
C PHE A 197 11.56 -11.59 -7.96
N VAL A 198 12.71 -11.88 -8.56
CA VAL A 198 13.20 -13.26 -8.72
C VAL A 198 13.44 -13.91 -7.35
N VAL A 199 14.12 -13.22 -6.43
CA VAL A 199 14.36 -13.74 -5.09
C VAL A 199 13.06 -13.91 -4.31
N SER A 200 12.11 -12.96 -4.42
CA SER A 200 10.79 -13.08 -3.81
C SER A 200 10.02 -14.30 -4.32
N LEU A 201 10.05 -14.52 -5.64
CA LEU A 201 9.39 -15.66 -6.26
C LEU A 201 9.97 -17.00 -5.75
N ILE A 202 11.30 -17.08 -5.65
CA ILE A 202 11.99 -18.28 -5.10
C ILE A 202 11.59 -18.49 -3.63
N LEU A 203 11.56 -17.42 -2.81
CA LEU A 203 11.16 -17.52 -1.41
C LEU A 203 9.70 -17.96 -1.26
N PHE A 204 8.79 -17.42 -2.08
CA PHE A 204 7.40 -17.86 -2.10
C PHE A 204 7.25 -19.31 -2.58
N TRP A 205 8.05 -19.74 -3.51
CA TRP A 205 8.05 -21.12 -3.95
C TRP A 205 8.52 -22.07 -2.84
N ILE A 206 9.62 -21.76 -2.14
CA ILE A 206 10.16 -22.59 -1.05
C ILE A 206 9.17 -22.64 0.12
N LEU A 207 8.66 -21.50 0.58
CA LEU A 207 7.79 -21.42 1.74
C LEU A 207 6.35 -21.84 1.44
N GLY A 208 5.88 -21.64 0.22
CA GLY A 208 4.55 -22.02 -0.21
C GLY A 208 4.37 -23.53 -0.39
N ASN A 209 5.47 -24.28 -0.56
CA ASN A 209 5.45 -25.72 -0.77
C ASN A 209 5.36 -26.53 0.55
N SER A 210 5.29 -25.86 1.69
CA SER A 210 5.37 -26.50 3.02
C SER A 210 4.02 -27.04 3.55
N GLY A 211 2.91 -26.91 2.80
CA GLY A 211 1.56 -27.33 3.20
C GLY A 211 1.02 -28.49 2.36
N SER A 212 0.56 -29.54 3.00
CA SER A 212 -0.28 -30.55 2.34
C SER A 212 -1.64 -29.95 2.01
N ILE A 213 -1.92 -29.77 0.73
CA ILE A 213 -3.20 -29.27 0.27
C ILE A 213 -4.23 -30.37 0.40
N ASP A 214 -5.23 -30.11 1.19
CA ASP A 214 -6.36 -31.02 1.35
C ASP A 214 -7.38 -30.76 0.22
N ALA A 215 -7.26 -31.54 -0.86
CA ALA A 215 -8.18 -31.46 -2.00
C ALA A 215 -9.66 -31.66 -1.56
N SER A 216 -9.90 -32.36 -0.45
CA SER A 216 -11.26 -32.57 0.06
C SER A 216 -11.87 -31.28 0.60
N LYS A 217 -11.05 -30.45 1.27
CA LYS A 217 -11.48 -29.13 1.77
C LYS A 217 -11.75 -28.15 0.63
N ILE A 218 -10.93 -28.18 -0.41
CA ILE A 218 -11.16 -27.36 -1.60
C ILE A 218 -12.50 -27.70 -2.24
N ASN A 219 -12.74 -29.00 -2.51
CA ASN A 219 -13.99 -29.45 -3.09
C ASN A 219 -15.19 -29.13 -2.21
N HIS A 220 -15.05 -29.24 -0.89
CA HIS A 220 -16.09 -28.85 0.07
C HIS A 220 -16.38 -27.34 -0.01
N THR A 221 -15.36 -26.49 -0.03
CA THR A 221 -15.54 -25.04 -0.15
C THR A 221 -16.17 -24.66 -1.48
N VAL A 222 -15.71 -25.24 -2.58
CA VAL A 222 -16.29 -25.04 -3.92
C VAL A 222 -17.77 -25.39 -3.91
N SER A 223 -18.14 -26.58 -3.39
CA SER A 223 -19.54 -27.03 -3.27
C SER A 223 -20.41 -26.04 -2.48
N ILE A 224 -19.89 -25.49 -1.37
CA ILE A 224 -20.61 -24.46 -0.58
C ILE A 224 -20.78 -23.18 -1.38
N LEU A 225 -19.75 -22.74 -2.09
CA LEU A 225 -19.83 -21.52 -2.90
C LEU A 225 -20.82 -21.69 -4.05
N GLU A 226 -20.79 -22.83 -4.77
CA GLU A 226 -21.72 -23.13 -5.86
C GLU A 226 -23.17 -23.27 -5.38
N HIS A 227 -23.39 -23.78 -4.15
CA HIS A 227 -24.72 -23.88 -3.58
C HIS A 227 -25.32 -22.53 -3.15
N ASN A 228 -24.49 -21.62 -2.65
CA ASN A 228 -24.96 -20.36 -2.06
C ASN A 228 -24.83 -19.14 -2.98
N PHE A 229 -24.06 -19.25 -4.06
CA PHE A 229 -23.78 -18.15 -5.01
C PHE A 229 -23.97 -18.60 -6.45
N THR A 230 -24.38 -17.67 -7.29
CA THR A 230 -24.50 -17.91 -8.73
C THR A 230 -23.12 -17.80 -9.39
N ILE A 231 -22.44 -18.95 -9.50
CA ILE A 231 -21.12 -18.97 -10.14
C ILE A 231 -21.28 -18.78 -11.66
N THR A 232 -20.67 -17.72 -12.19
CA THR A 232 -20.85 -17.32 -13.58
C THR A 232 -19.62 -16.66 -14.18
N TRP A 233 -19.40 -16.84 -15.47
CA TRP A 233 -18.35 -16.15 -16.23
C TRP A 233 -18.58 -14.63 -16.32
N TRP A 234 -19.81 -14.13 -16.14
CA TRP A 234 -20.08 -12.70 -16.08
C TRP A 234 -19.37 -12.00 -14.94
N ALA A 235 -18.93 -12.73 -13.91
CA ALA A 235 -18.09 -12.21 -12.82
C ALA A 235 -16.78 -11.58 -13.31
N ILE A 236 -16.32 -11.94 -14.52
CA ILE A 236 -15.10 -11.37 -15.11
C ILE A 236 -15.32 -9.94 -15.63
N VAL A 237 -16.55 -9.54 -15.90
CA VAL A 237 -16.89 -8.23 -16.50
C VAL A 237 -16.42 -7.05 -15.63
N PRO A 238 -16.69 -7.00 -14.32
CA PRO A 238 -16.17 -5.91 -13.46
C PRO A 238 -14.63 -5.84 -13.44
N ILE A 239 -13.95 -6.97 -13.50
CA ILE A 239 -12.49 -7.04 -13.55
C ILE A 239 -11.97 -6.49 -14.87
N LEU A 240 -12.53 -6.96 -15.99
CA LEU A 240 -12.19 -6.45 -17.33
C LEU A 240 -12.46 -4.95 -17.44
N LEU A 241 -13.56 -4.49 -16.86
CA LEU A 241 -13.88 -3.06 -16.81
C LEU A 241 -12.79 -2.26 -16.09
N MET A 242 -12.29 -2.73 -14.94
CA MET A 242 -11.17 -2.09 -14.25
C MET A 242 -9.92 -2.03 -15.12
N LEU A 243 -9.57 -3.14 -15.77
CA LEU A 243 -8.41 -3.20 -16.66
C LEU A 243 -8.56 -2.26 -17.86
N ILE A 244 -9.76 -2.18 -18.46
CA ILE A 244 -10.05 -1.26 -19.57
C ILE A 244 -9.95 0.19 -19.09
N CYS A 245 -10.53 0.53 -17.95
CA CYS A 245 -10.43 1.87 -17.38
C CYS A 245 -8.97 2.26 -17.11
N ALA A 246 -8.17 1.35 -16.53
CA ALA A 246 -6.75 1.56 -16.30
C ALA A 246 -6.00 1.80 -17.63
N TRP A 247 -6.24 0.94 -18.63
CA TRP A 247 -5.65 1.10 -19.97
C TRP A 247 -6.03 2.43 -20.63
N ARG A 248 -7.28 2.89 -20.42
CA ARG A 248 -7.78 4.19 -20.87
C ARG A 248 -7.32 5.36 -19.99
N LYS A 249 -6.51 5.11 -18.96
CA LYS A 249 -6.01 6.12 -17.99
C LYS A 249 -7.14 6.88 -17.27
N ILE A 250 -8.26 6.22 -17.02
CA ILE A 250 -9.36 6.76 -16.22
C ILE A 250 -8.93 6.74 -14.75
N PRO A 251 -9.05 7.84 -13.99
CA PRO A 251 -8.68 7.90 -12.58
C PRO A 251 -9.41 6.87 -11.72
N ALA A 252 -8.84 6.51 -10.56
CA ALA A 252 -9.36 5.44 -9.69
C ALA A 252 -10.81 5.71 -9.22
N ILE A 253 -11.13 6.93 -8.81
CA ILE A 253 -12.47 7.27 -8.30
C ILE A 253 -13.56 7.01 -9.34
N PRO A 254 -13.52 7.58 -10.57
CA PRO A 254 -14.51 7.28 -11.61
C PRO A 254 -14.55 5.78 -11.96
N THR A 255 -13.40 5.11 -11.99
CA THR A 255 -13.32 3.67 -12.26
C THR A 255 -14.07 2.84 -11.21
N LEU A 256 -13.89 3.15 -9.93
CA LEU A 256 -14.59 2.47 -8.84
C LEU A 256 -16.09 2.76 -8.88
N PHE A 257 -16.52 4.00 -9.14
CA PHE A 257 -17.94 4.34 -9.31
C PHE A 257 -18.57 3.58 -10.46
N LEU A 258 -17.92 3.53 -11.62
CA LEU A 258 -18.40 2.78 -12.77
C LEU A 258 -18.51 1.29 -12.46
N ASN A 259 -17.54 0.75 -11.73
CA ASN A 259 -17.54 -0.65 -11.32
C ASN A 259 -18.68 -0.97 -10.33
N ILE A 260 -18.91 -0.07 -9.36
CA ILE A 260 -20.06 -0.15 -8.44
C ILE A 260 -21.36 -0.14 -9.23
N ALA A 261 -21.53 0.79 -10.16
CA ALA A 261 -22.74 0.89 -10.97
C ALA A 261 -23.00 -0.38 -11.79
N VAL A 262 -21.99 -0.90 -12.48
CA VAL A 262 -22.09 -2.15 -13.26
C VAL A 262 -22.41 -3.32 -12.34
N THR A 263 -21.77 -3.41 -11.17
CA THR A 263 -22.06 -4.49 -10.21
C THR A 263 -23.49 -4.42 -9.67
N VAL A 264 -23.99 -3.22 -9.38
CA VAL A 264 -25.39 -3.01 -8.97
C VAL A 264 -26.36 -3.47 -10.07
N ILE A 265 -26.11 -3.11 -11.33
CA ILE A 265 -26.91 -3.59 -12.48
C ILE A 265 -26.87 -5.12 -12.55
N MET A 266 -25.71 -5.74 -12.40
CA MET A 266 -25.58 -7.20 -12.40
C MET A 266 -26.38 -7.85 -11.27
N ILE A 267 -26.40 -7.26 -10.06
CA ILE A 267 -27.21 -7.76 -8.93
C ILE A 267 -28.70 -7.70 -9.27
N PHE A 268 -29.20 -6.62 -9.89
CA PHE A 268 -30.60 -6.52 -10.30
C PHE A 268 -30.96 -7.48 -11.44
N ILE A 269 -30.04 -7.75 -12.35
CA ILE A 269 -30.25 -8.78 -13.42
C ILE A 269 -30.36 -10.17 -12.79
N GLN A 270 -29.51 -10.48 -11.78
CA GLN A 270 -29.54 -11.77 -11.07
C GLN A 270 -30.77 -11.90 -10.17
N ASN A 271 -31.22 -10.82 -9.56
CA ASN A 271 -32.38 -10.76 -8.68
C ASN A 271 -33.20 -9.48 -8.93
N PRO A 272 -34.17 -9.54 -9.88
CA PRO A 272 -35.03 -8.38 -10.21
C PRO A 272 -35.84 -7.82 -9.03
N HIS A 273 -36.09 -8.63 -8.00
CA HIS A 273 -36.81 -8.23 -6.79
C HIS A 273 -35.92 -7.73 -5.65
N GLN A 274 -34.63 -7.45 -5.93
CA GLN A 274 -33.71 -6.94 -4.92
C GLN A 274 -34.21 -5.60 -4.36
N SER A 275 -34.36 -5.54 -3.03
CA SER A 275 -34.77 -4.30 -2.35
C SER A 275 -33.65 -3.26 -2.43
N ILE A 276 -34.01 -2.01 -2.74
CA ILE A 276 -33.08 -0.87 -2.73
C ILE A 276 -32.57 -0.63 -1.29
N THR A 277 -33.44 -0.80 -0.31
CA THR A 277 -33.07 -0.66 1.11
C THR A 277 -32.01 -1.68 1.52
N ASP A 278 -32.16 -2.95 1.10
CA ASP A 278 -31.16 -3.99 1.39
C ASP A 278 -29.84 -3.71 0.66
N LEU A 279 -29.91 -3.17 -0.55
CA LEU A 279 -28.73 -2.80 -1.31
C LEU A 279 -27.97 -1.63 -0.65
N THR A 280 -28.68 -0.61 -0.15
CA THR A 280 -28.06 0.49 0.58
C THR A 280 -27.46 0.05 1.91
N ASN A 281 -28.13 -0.87 2.62
CA ASN A 281 -27.59 -1.49 3.84
C ASN A 281 -26.33 -2.32 3.53
N LEU A 282 -26.31 -3.06 2.42
CA LEU A 282 -25.16 -3.80 1.95
C LEU A 282 -23.98 -2.86 1.65
N ILE A 283 -24.21 -1.76 0.94
CA ILE A 283 -23.18 -0.76 0.63
C ILE A 283 -22.62 -0.16 1.93
N MET A 284 -23.47 0.13 2.90
CA MET A 284 -23.03 0.76 4.15
C MET A 284 -22.34 -0.22 5.09
N ASN A 285 -22.94 -1.40 5.32
CA ASN A 285 -22.53 -2.33 6.37
C ASN A 285 -21.78 -3.57 5.85
N GLY A 286 -21.69 -3.76 4.52
CA GLY A 286 -21.04 -4.89 3.90
C GLY A 286 -21.92 -6.13 3.80
N PHE A 287 -21.34 -7.20 3.26
CA PHE A 287 -22.01 -8.49 3.11
C PHE A 287 -21.81 -9.34 4.35
N VAL A 288 -22.87 -9.97 4.82
CA VAL A 288 -22.86 -10.95 5.90
C VAL A 288 -23.20 -12.31 5.32
N ALA A 289 -22.22 -13.20 5.26
CA ALA A 289 -22.40 -14.56 4.75
C ALA A 289 -23.16 -15.42 5.76
N LYS A 290 -24.08 -16.25 5.26
CA LYS A 290 -24.88 -17.20 6.05
C LYS A 290 -24.87 -18.56 5.35
N THR A 291 -23.68 -19.19 5.28
CA THR A 291 -23.51 -20.53 4.72
C THR A 291 -23.44 -21.56 5.86
N SER A 292 -23.41 -22.83 5.50
CA SER A 292 -23.25 -23.94 6.47
C SER A 292 -21.83 -24.05 7.08
N ASP A 293 -20.85 -23.34 6.52
CA ASP A 293 -19.44 -23.40 6.94
C ASP A 293 -18.99 -22.07 7.57
N SER A 294 -18.52 -22.15 8.82
CA SER A 294 -18.06 -20.99 9.57
C SER A 294 -16.84 -20.32 8.97
N SER A 295 -15.94 -21.07 8.32
CA SER A 295 -14.74 -20.54 7.67
C SER A 295 -15.11 -19.74 6.44
N VAL A 296 -16.02 -20.24 5.61
CA VAL A 296 -16.58 -19.52 4.45
C VAL A 296 -17.32 -18.26 4.90
N ASN A 297 -18.09 -18.35 5.99
CA ASN A 297 -18.79 -17.19 6.55
C ASN A 297 -17.80 -16.12 7.04
N ALA A 298 -16.76 -16.49 7.77
CA ALA A 298 -15.73 -15.55 8.23
C ALA A 298 -15.00 -14.89 7.07
N LEU A 299 -14.80 -15.62 5.98
CA LEU A 299 -14.12 -15.13 4.78
C LEU A 299 -14.95 -14.13 3.99
N LEU A 300 -16.25 -14.41 3.82
CA LEU A 300 -17.15 -13.61 2.98
C LEU A 300 -17.95 -12.56 3.76
N THR A 301 -17.92 -12.55 5.10
CA THR A 301 -18.52 -11.46 5.90
C THR A 301 -17.57 -10.26 5.92
N ARG A 302 -17.62 -9.44 4.86
CA ARG A 302 -16.68 -8.34 4.63
C ARG A 302 -17.30 -7.20 3.81
N GLY A 303 -16.52 -6.11 3.72
CA GLY A 303 -16.86 -4.92 2.93
C GLY A 303 -17.80 -3.98 3.69
N GLY A 304 -18.39 -3.06 2.93
CA GLY A 304 -19.18 -1.95 3.46
C GLY A 304 -18.32 -0.72 3.78
N ILE A 305 -18.93 0.45 3.61
CA ILE A 305 -18.28 1.73 3.94
C ILE A 305 -17.87 1.75 5.41
N SER A 306 -18.70 1.22 6.31
CA SER A 306 -18.44 1.19 7.76
C SER A 306 -17.15 0.45 8.10
N SER A 307 -16.79 -0.62 7.37
CA SER A 307 -15.57 -1.39 7.63
C SER A 307 -14.28 -0.61 7.35
N MET A 308 -14.36 0.47 6.57
CA MET A 308 -13.20 1.31 6.23
C MET A 308 -13.05 2.52 7.16
N MET A 309 -14.01 2.78 8.05
CA MET A 309 -14.00 4.00 8.86
C MET A 309 -12.86 4.04 9.87
N ASP A 310 -12.45 2.92 10.45
CA ASP A 310 -11.29 2.85 11.34
C ASP A 310 -10.02 3.23 10.57
N THR A 311 -9.83 2.67 9.38
CA THR A 311 -8.70 3.02 8.50
C THR A 311 -8.72 4.50 8.10
N VAL A 312 -9.91 5.06 7.77
CA VAL A 312 -10.08 6.49 7.47
C VAL A 312 -9.70 7.35 8.68
N GLY A 313 -10.16 6.97 9.88
CA GLY A 313 -9.79 7.64 11.13
C GLY A 313 -8.27 7.66 11.36
N LEU A 314 -7.62 6.52 11.15
CA LEU A 314 -6.17 6.42 11.25
C LEU A 314 -5.44 7.29 10.24
N ILE A 315 -5.91 7.31 8.99
CA ILE A 315 -5.34 8.16 7.92
C ILE A 315 -5.42 9.63 8.31
N ILE A 316 -6.58 10.09 8.77
CA ILE A 316 -6.76 11.48 9.21
C ILE A 316 -5.80 11.81 10.36
N ALA A 317 -5.69 10.93 11.35
CA ALA A 317 -4.80 11.14 12.49
C ALA A 317 -3.32 11.17 12.07
N THR A 318 -2.89 10.19 11.26
CA THR A 318 -1.49 10.07 10.84
C THR A 318 -1.08 11.22 9.92
N LEU A 319 -1.94 11.62 8.99
CA LEU A 319 -1.62 12.76 8.12
C LEU A 319 -1.74 14.11 8.84
N SER A 320 -2.54 14.21 9.90
CA SER A 320 -2.47 15.37 10.81
C SER A 320 -1.11 15.47 11.47
N LEU A 321 -0.56 14.34 11.95
CA LEU A 321 0.81 14.29 12.50
C LEU A 321 1.84 14.72 11.45
N GLY A 322 1.77 14.13 10.25
CA GLY A 322 2.65 14.46 9.13
C GLY A 322 2.59 15.92 8.73
N GLY A 323 1.40 16.49 8.63
CA GLY A 323 1.19 17.90 8.31
C GLY A 323 1.81 18.85 9.34
N LEU A 324 1.70 18.52 10.63
CA LEU A 324 2.36 19.29 11.69
C LEU A 324 3.89 19.19 11.59
N LEU A 325 4.43 18.00 11.41
CA LEU A 325 5.87 17.77 11.27
C LEU A 325 6.47 18.55 10.09
N MET A 326 5.71 18.65 8.98
CA MET A 326 6.10 19.40 7.79
C MET A 326 5.93 20.92 7.96
N LYS A 327 4.78 21.38 8.43
CA LYS A 327 4.47 22.81 8.60
C LYS A 327 5.47 23.54 9.48
N PHE A 328 5.95 22.84 10.51
CA PHE A 328 6.92 23.38 11.45
C PHE A 328 8.37 22.98 11.12
N ASN A 329 8.62 22.45 9.92
CA ASN A 329 9.93 22.08 9.39
C ASN A 329 10.71 21.08 10.27
N ILE A 330 10.03 20.25 11.08
CA ILE A 330 10.69 19.31 12.00
C ILE A 330 11.47 18.26 11.20
N VAL A 331 10.85 17.68 10.18
CA VAL A 331 11.47 16.68 9.31
C VAL A 331 12.60 17.30 8.47
N GLN A 332 12.36 18.48 7.88
CA GLN A 332 13.39 19.19 7.10
C GLN A 332 14.62 19.50 7.92
N THR A 333 14.44 20.04 9.13
CA THR A 333 15.55 20.37 10.04
C THR A 333 16.36 19.13 10.42
N ALA A 334 15.70 17.96 10.59
CA ALA A 334 16.39 16.71 10.87
C ALA A 334 17.18 16.17 9.64
N MET A 335 16.78 16.53 8.42
CA MET A 335 17.42 16.07 7.19
C MET A 335 18.58 16.96 6.71
N GLU A 336 18.51 18.28 6.96
CA GLU A 336 19.49 19.25 6.45
C GLU A 336 20.98 18.85 6.70
N PRO A 337 21.40 18.47 7.90
CA PRO A 337 22.82 18.13 8.13
C PRO A 337 23.28 16.86 7.43
N LEU A 338 22.33 15.98 7.06
CA LEU A 338 22.66 14.72 6.36
C LEU A 338 23.12 14.97 4.93
N VAL A 339 22.62 16.05 4.28
CA VAL A 339 22.86 16.33 2.86
C VAL A 339 24.26 16.90 2.60
N GLU A 340 24.80 17.69 3.53
CA GLU A 340 26.03 18.46 3.30
C GLU A 340 27.30 17.60 3.20
N HIS A 341 27.34 16.44 3.86
CA HIS A 341 28.54 15.62 4.02
C HIS A 341 28.61 14.41 3.08
N LEU A 342 27.62 14.23 2.18
CA LEU A 342 27.50 13.06 1.32
C LEU A 342 28.25 13.25 -0.02
N LYS A 343 29.50 12.77 -0.04
CA LYS A 343 30.37 12.82 -1.23
C LYS A 343 30.48 11.49 -2.00
N LYS A 344 30.07 10.37 -1.40
CA LYS A 344 30.17 9.03 -1.99
C LYS A 344 28.80 8.53 -2.48
N PRO A 345 28.67 7.99 -3.71
CA PRO A 345 27.40 7.54 -4.28
C PRO A 345 26.66 6.55 -3.37
N GLY A 346 27.33 5.52 -2.87
CA GLY A 346 26.74 4.51 -2.02
C GLY A 346 26.18 5.10 -0.71
N ARG A 347 26.90 6.03 -0.07
CA ARG A 347 26.38 6.72 1.14
C ARG A 347 25.18 7.58 0.82
N LEU A 348 25.18 8.27 -0.32
CA LEU A 348 24.04 9.11 -0.73
C LEU A 348 22.80 8.25 -0.98
N VAL A 349 22.93 7.14 -1.71
CA VAL A 349 21.83 6.18 -1.95
C VAL A 349 21.28 5.63 -0.63
N ILE A 350 22.14 5.13 0.26
CA ILE A 350 21.74 4.59 1.57
C ILE A 350 20.99 5.66 2.38
N THR A 351 21.55 6.88 2.48
CA THR A 351 20.92 7.95 3.26
C THR A 351 19.58 8.37 2.68
N THR A 352 19.45 8.43 1.35
CA THR A 352 18.17 8.77 0.70
C THR A 352 17.11 7.70 0.96
N ILE A 353 17.45 6.40 0.85
CA ILE A 353 16.54 5.28 1.16
C ILE A 353 16.12 5.33 2.63
N LEU A 354 17.07 5.43 3.55
CA LEU A 354 16.77 5.50 4.97
C LEU A 354 15.90 6.71 5.32
N SER A 355 16.12 7.85 4.67
CA SER A 355 15.28 9.04 4.86
C SER A 355 13.84 8.78 4.38
N GLY A 356 13.63 8.13 3.24
CA GLY A 356 12.30 7.74 2.78
C GLY A 356 11.60 6.79 3.75
N ILE A 357 12.31 5.78 4.26
CA ILE A 357 11.81 4.84 5.27
C ILE A 357 11.47 5.57 6.57
N CYS A 358 12.34 6.46 7.06
CA CYS A 358 12.06 7.23 8.26
C CYS A 358 10.84 8.14 8.10
N ILE A 359 10.67 8.79 6.94
CA ILE A 359 9.49 9.61 6.69
C ILE A 359 8.23 8.75 6.66
N ASN A 360 8.25 7.57 6.05
CA ASN A 360 7.15 6.62 6.14
C ASN A 360 6.79 6.28 7.59
N LEU A 361 7.80 6.04 8.44
CA LEU A 361 7.59 5.75 9.87
C LEU A 361 6.98 6.94 10.61
N PHE A 362 7.36 8.18 10.28
CA PHE A 362 6.87 9.37 10.98
C PHE A 362 5.54 9.89 10.45
N VAL A 363 5.33 9.78 9.13
CA VAL A 363 4.20 10.40 8.45
C VAL A 363 3.18 9.37 7.98
N GLY A 364 3.60 8.09 7.78
CA GLY A 364 2.74 6.97 7.37
C GLY A 364 2.18 7.08 5.95
N GLU A 365 2.78 7.92 5.08
CA GLU A 365 2.24 8.21 3.76
C GLU A 365 3.35 8.23 2.69
N GLN A 366 3.07 7.56 1.56
CA GLN A 366 4.08 7.31 0.52
C GLN A 366 4.51 8.55 -0.27
N TYR A 367 3.58 9.48 -0.59
CA TYR A 367 3.91 10.64 -1.42
C TYR A 367 4.90 11.56 -0.73
N LEU A 368 4.72 11.80 0.57
CA LEU A 368 5.63 12.61 1.35
C LEU A 368 7.00 11.95 1.53
N SER A 369 7.00 10.61 1.60
CA SER A 369 8.24 9.82 1.69
C SER A 369 9.06 9.82 0.40
N VAL A 370 8.45 10.22 -0.72
CA VAL A 370 9.11 10.47 -2.01
C VAL A 370 9.48 11.95 -2.16
N ILE A 371 8.54 12.86 -1.87
CA ILE A 371 8.70 14.30 -2.13
C ILE A 371 9.81 14.89 -1.26
N LEU A 372 9.81 14.60 0.05
CA LEU A 372 10.73 15.24 0.98
C LEU A 372 12.19 14.83 0.74
N PRO A 373 12.55 13.52 0.64
CA PRO A 373 13.92 13.13 0.31
C PRO A 373 14.30 13.59 -1.10
N GLY A 374 13.37 13.52 -2.06
CA GLY A 374 13.63 13.95 -3.41
C GLY A 374 14.08 15.40 -3.49
N ARG A 375 13.36 16.31 -2.84
CA ARG A 375 13.73 17.73 -2.77
C ARG A 375 15.02 17.97 -1.99
N ALA A 376 15.22 17.27 -0.88
CA ALA A 376 16.39 17.44 -0.03
C ALA A 376 17.68 16.95 -0.70
N PHE A 377 17.66 15.79 -1.34
CA PHE A 377 18.87 15.15 -1.86
C PHE A 377 19.17 15.46 -3.33
N LYS A 378 18.25 16.04 -4.11
CA LYS A 378 18.42 16.31 -5.55
C LYS A 378 19.74 17.02 -5.86
N GLN A 379 20.04 18.12 -5.18
CA GLN A 379 21.28 18.87 -5.39
C GLN A 379 22.54 18.04 -5.04
N ALA A 380 22.44 17.12 -4.07
CA ALA A 380 23.54 16.25 -3.72
C ALA A 380 23.83 15.21 -4.83
N TYR A 381 22.77 14.66 -5.48
CA TYR A 381 22.94 13.79 -6.65
C TYR A 381 23.59 14.52 -7.81
N ASP A 382 23.14 15.76 -8.10
CA ASP A 382 23.71 16.60 -9.17
C ASP A 382 25.18 16.93 -8.90
N ARG A 383 25.52 17.29 -7.63
CA ARG A 383 26.89 17.65 -7.21
C ARG A 383 27.91 16.53 -7.43
N ILE A 384 27.50 15.27 -7.23
CA ILE A 384 28.40 14.13 -7.44
C ILE A 384 28.28 13.53 -8.84
N GLY A 385 27.51 14.14 -9.75
CA GLY A 385 27.38 13.73 -11.15
C GLY A 385 26.49 12.51 -11.37
N LEU A 386 25.62 12.14 -10.44
CA LEU A 386 24.63 11.10 -10.64
C LEU A 386 23.47 11.60 -11.50
N HIS A 387 23.00 10.73 -12.39
CA HIS A 387 21.86 11.03 -13.24
C HIS A 387 20.55 11.08 -12.42
N PRO A 388 19.56 11.95 -12.74
CA PRO A 388 18.25 11.99 -12.10
C PRO A 388 17.54 10.63 -11.96
N LEU A 389 17.76 9.72 -12.90
CA LEU A 389 17.26 8.35 -12.85
C LEU A 389 17.76 7.54 -11.63
N ALA A 390 18.94 7.85 -11.10
CA ALA A 390 19.43 7.21 -9.89
C ALA A 390 18.64 7.68 -8.67
N LEU A 391 18.33 8.98 -8.60
CA LEU A 391 17.47 9.55 -7.54
C LEU A 391 16.06 8.98 -7.63
N SER A 392 15.40 9.05 -8.80
CA SER A 392 14.01 8.59 -8.94
C SER A 392 13.81 7.13 -8.53
N ARG A 393 14.76 6.23 -8.87
CA ARG A 393 14.73 4.83 -8.42
C ARG A 393 14.82 4.71 -6.91
N VAL A 394 15.74 5.43 -6.29
CA VAL A 394 15.99 5.39 -4.85
C VAL A 394 14.79 5.94 -4.06
N LEU A 395 14.12 6.96 -4.59
CA LEU A 395 12.89 7.50 -4.00
C LEU A 395 11.75 6.47 -4.01
N GLU A 396 11.60 5.73 -5.09
CA GLU A 396 10.60 4.66 -5.20
C GLU A 396 10.90 3.51 -4.22
N ASP A 397 12.16 3.07 -4.17
CA ASP A 397 12.59 1.96 -3.31
C ASP A 397 12.53 2.30 -1.81
N GLY A 398 12.83 3.52 -1.41
CA GLY A 398 12.79 3.95 -0.01
C GLY A 398 11.45 4.55 0.43
N GLY A 399 10.68 5.10 -0.51
CA GLY A 399 9.43 5.79 -0.25
C GLY A 399 8.20 4.90 -0.42
N SER A 400 7.81 4.57 -1.65
CA SER A 400 6.53 3.92 -1.92
C SER A 400 6.52 2.43 -1.58
N VAL A 401 7.58 1.69 -1.91
CA VAL A 401 7.65 0.23 -1.70
C VAL A 401 7.53 -0.18 -0.23
N ILE A 402 7.99 0.65 0.68
CA ILE A 402 8.01 0.39 2.14
C ILE A 402 6.68 0.73 2.83
N ASN A 403 5.80 1.51 2.20
CA ASN A 403 4.62 2.07 2.87
C ASN A 403 3.68 1.01 3.45
N TYR A 404 3.57 -0.17 2.81
CA TYR A 404 2.79 -1.30 3.31
C TYR A 404 3.34 -1.98 4.56
N LEU A 405 4.59 -1.67 4.95
CA LEU A 405 5.24 -2.25 6.13
C LEU A 405 4.99 -1.43 7.41
N ILE A 406 4.33 -0.28 7.32
CA ILE A 406 4.12 0.62 8.45
C ILE A 406 2.77 0.33 9.09
N PRO A 407 2.73 -0.17 10.36
CA PRO A 407 1.48 -0.57 11.01
C PRO A 407 0.46 0.56 11.20
N TRP A 408 0.94 1.78 11.37
CA TRP A 408 0.11 2.98 11.49
C TRP A 408 0.08 3.81 10.19
N GLY A 409 0.68 3.30 9.12
CA GLY A 409 0.68 3.93 7.80
C GLY A 409 -0.59 3.63 7.02
N VAL A 410 -0.87 4.50 6.05
CA VAL A 410 -2.06 4.42 5.19
C VAL A 410 -2.16 3.07 4.48
N ALA A 411 -1.09 2.64 3.81
CA ALA A 411 -1.12 1.41 3.01
C ALA A 411 -1.07 0.14 3.86
N GLY A 412 -0.28 0.14 4.95
CA GLY A 412 -0.21 -1.00 5.87
C GLY A 412 -1.55 -1.29 6.53
N SER A 413 -2.19 -0.26 7.09
CA SER A 413 -3.51 -0.38 7.73
C SER A 413 -4.58 -0.80 6.74
N PHE A 414 -4.56 -0.26 5.52
CA PHE A 414 -5.46 -0.67 4.46
C PHE A 414 -5.33 -2.17 4.12
N ALA A 415 -4.10 -2.63 3.90
CA ALA A 415 -3.86 -4.04 3.59
C ALA A 415 -4.30 -4.96 4.74
N ALA A 416 -4.02 -4.57 5.99
CA ALA A 416 -4.44 -5.31 7.17
C ALA A 416 -5.96 -5.38 7.30
N SER A 417 -6.66 -4.27 7.15
CA SER A 417 -8.13 -4.21 7.19
C SER A 417 -8.75 -5.02 6.04
N THR A 418 -8.19 -4.90 4.83
CA THR A 418 -8.73 -5.56 3.64
C THR A 418 -8.54 -7.07 3.68
N LEU A 419 -7.37 -7.56 4.08
CA LEU A 419 -7.04 -8.99 4.12
C LEU A 419 -7.40 -9.65 5.47
N GLY A 420 -7.62 -8.86 6.52
CA GLY A 420 -7.89 -9.36 7.87
C GLY A 420 -6.65 -9.99 8.53
N VAL A 421 -5.45 -9.52 8.15
CA VAL A 421 -4.17 -10.00 8.69
C VAL A 421 -3.41 -8.81 9.25
N PRO A 422 -2.98 -8.83 10.53
CA PRO A 422 -2.23 -7.73 11.13
C PRO A 422 -0.94 -7.43 10.37
N VAL A 423 -0.57 -6.14 10.27
CA VAL A 423 0.64 -5.70 9.55
C VAL A 423 1.88 -6.45 10.03
N LEU A 424 2.08 -6.54 11.35
CA LEU A 424 3.23 -7.22 11.94
C LEU A 424 3.32 -8.71 11.57
N ALA A 425 2.20 -9.35 11.27
CA ALA A 425 2.18 -10.76 10.88
C ALA A 425 2.66 -10.96 9.43
N PHE A 426 2.29 -10.06 8.51
CA PHE A 426 2.68 -10.23 7.11
C PHE A 426 4.02 -9.57 6.74
N ILE A 427 4.56 -8.61 7.52
CA ILE A 427 5.86 -7.97 7.25
C ILE A 427 6.96 -8.98 6.90
N PRO A 428 7.19 -10.08 7.66
CA PRO A 428 8.25 -11.03 7.35
C PRO A 428 8.12 -11.71 5.99
N PHE A 429 6.93 -11.69 5.40
CA PHE A 429 6.59 -12.33 4.14
C PHE A 429 6.39 -11.35 2.97
N THR A 430 6.52 -10.05 3.19
CA THR A 430 6.48 -9.05 2.11
C THR A 430 7.84 -8.93 1.43
N PHE A 431 8.30 -10.04 0.85
CA PHE A 431 9.67 -10.17 0.37
C PHE A 431 10.06 -9.11 -0.64
N PHE A 432 9.16 -8.76 -1.57
CA PHE A 432 9.48 -7.74 -2.57
C PHE A 432 9.74 -6.38 -1.94
N SER A 433 8.90 -5.96 -0.99
CA SER A 433 9.05 -4.69 -0.29
C SER A 433 10.31 -4.62 0.58
N LEU A 434 10.74 -5.76 1.14
CA LEU A 434 11.97 -5.86 1.93
C LEU A 434 13.23 -5.89 1.05
N LEU A 435 13.18 -6.61 -0.08
CA LEU A 435 14.33 -6.85 -0.94
C LEU A 435 14.63 -5.69 -1.89
N SER A 436 13.59 -4.99 -2.38
CA SER A 436 13.77 -3.91 -3.37
C SER A 436 14.68 -2.78 -2.88
N PRO A 437 14.52 -2.24 -1.67
CA PRO A 437 15.46 -1.27 -1.11
C PRO A 437 16.87 -1.83 -0.92
N LEU A 438 16.99 -3.11 -0.51
CA LEU A 438 18.29 -3.77 -0.34
C LEU A 438 19.06 -3.86 -1.65
N PHE A 439 18.40 -4.27 -2.74
CA PHE A 439 19.04 -4.30 -4.07
C PHE A 439 19.36 -2.90 -4.58
N SER A 440 18.57 -1.89 -4.25
CA SER A 440 18.92 -0.50 -4.57
C SER A 440 20.14 0.00 -3.79
N ILE A 441 20.27 -0.37 -2.50
CA ILE A 441 21.47 -0.11 -1.69
C ILE A 441 22.68 -0.81 -2.29
N LEU A 442 22.57 -2.09 -2.64
CA LEU A 442 23.65 -2.86 -3.28
C LEU A 442 24.10 -2.21 -4.59
N SER A 443 23.15 -1.78 -5.43
CA SER A 443 23.45 -1.02 -6.64
C SER A 443 24.19 0.28 -6.33
N GLY A 444 23.80 1.00 -5.28
CA GLY A 444 24.46 2.23 -4.84
C GLY A 444 25.90 2.04 -4.38
N VAL A 445 26.16 0.94 -3.65
CA VAL A 445 27.47 0.62 -3.09
C VAL A 445 28.42 0.07 -4.16
N THR A 446 27.93 -0.82 -5.01
CA THR A 446 28.72 -1.49 -6.07
C THR A 446 28.89 -0.63 -7.32
N GLY A 447 28.03 0.37 -7.52
CA GLY A 447 27.96 1.15 -8.76
C GLY A 447 27.23 0.45 -9.92
N ILE A 448 26.83 -0.82 -9.74
CA ILE A 448 26.12 -1.60 -10.78
C ILE A 448 24.71 -1.02 -10.97
N GLY A 449 24.36 -0.65 -12.21
CA GLY A 449 23.07 -0.04 -12.55
C GLY A 449 22.92 1.41 -12.10
N LEU A 450 23.94 2.03 -11.52
CA LEU A 450 23.97 3.47 -11.27
C LEU A 450 24.27 4.22 -12.59
N LYS A 451 23.42 5.17 -12.91
CA LYS A 451 23.63 6.05 -14.07
C LYS A 451 24.32 7.33 -13.66
N TRP A 452 25.27 7.75 -14.48
CA TRP A 452 26.02 8.98 -14.34
C TRP A 452 25.62 9.99 -15.40
N GLN A 453 25.75 11.27 -15.11
CA GLN A 453 25.55 12.34 -16.08
C GLN A 453 26.70 12.31 -17.09
N LYS A 454 26.38 12.46 -18.38
CA LYS A 454 27.40 12.49 -19.45
C LYS A 454 28.32 13.73 -19.39
N ASN A 455 27.81 14.83 -18.83
CA ASN A 455 28.57 16.05 -18.54
C ASN A 455 28.09 16.57 -17.18
N PRO A 456 28.82 16.35 -16.08
CA PRO A 456 28.47 16.99 -14.81
C PRO A 456 28.52 18.50 -15.00
N LYS A 457 27.43 19.19 -14.63
CA LYS A 457 27.43 20.66 -14.57
C LYS A 457 28.48 21.06 -13.55
N ASN A 458 29.55 21.76 -14.01
CA ASN A 458 30.56 22.37 -13.16
C ASN A 458 29.95 23.38 -12.18
#